data_7c5d29646d52c872dc74fdd608e667e1
#
_entry.id   7c5d29646d52c872dc74fdd608e667e1
#
_cell.length_a   1.000
_cell.length_b   1.000
_cell.length_c   1.000
_cell.angle_alpha   90.00
_cell.angle_beta   90.00
_cell.angle_gamma   90.00
#
_symmetry.space_group_name_H-M   'P 1'
#
loop_
_entity.id
_entity.type
_entity.pdbx_description
1 polymer ?
#
loop_
_entity_poly.entity_id
_entity_poly.type
_entity_poly.pdbx_seq_one_letter_code
_entity_poly.pdbx_strand_id
1 'polypeptide(L)'
;MITEMYKMRAIVTACILAMGSLSGFAAAQSTNDMNRSSGTQATSNAGSSKDESAAMRHVNDAVAVVHRLESEPRMSNLLQQSKGVLIVPTYARAALGVGGSGGAGVLLAKRDNGTWSDPAFYNIGGISIGAQVGAEGGPVALILNNDKAVNSFMQKNNFSLSADAGLTVVNWTKVAQGSAGIGDVVAWAGTKGLFGNVASIGVSDIRFNQNETKAYYHQTVAANDVVRGKVKNRQADMLKEALAAISTGTSTGSTGTSTPRSMSGGSSESKSDNTGMSNTNK
;
A
#
# COMPACT_ATOMS: atom_id res chain seq x y z
N MET A 1 -31.50 -33.28 -8.25
CA MET A 1 -30.22 -32.54 -8.08
C MET A 1 -29.62 -32.09 -9.41
N ILE A 2 -29.72 -32.86 -10.50
CA ILE A 2 -29.19 -32.49 -11.83
C ILE A 2 -30.02 -31.40 -12.53
N THR A 3 -31.31 -31.36 -12.28
CA THR A 3 -32.25 -30.42 -12.94
C THR A 3 -32.10 -28.97 -12.44
N GLU A 4 -31.64 -28.75 -11.24
CA GLU A 4 -31.40 -27.41 -10.68
C GLU A 4 -30.10 -26.79 -11.17
N MET A 5 -29.10 -27.61 -11.48
CA MET A 5 -27.84 -27.11 -12.09
C MET A 5 -28.04 -26.61 -13.54
N TYR A 6 -29.03 -27.13 -14.25
CA TYR A 6 -29.32 -26.69 -15.63
C TYR A 6 -30.03 -25.34 -15.70
N LYS A 7 -30.89 -25.05 -14.70
CA LYS A 7 -31.59 -23.76 -14.57
C LYS A 7 -30.63 -22.62 -14.24
N MET A 8 -29.60 -22.89 -13.43
CA MET A 8 -28.62 -21.88 -13.07
C MET A 8 -27.67 -21.51 -14.24
N ARG A 9 -27.40 -22.44 -15.14
CA ARG A 9 -26.61 -22.18 -16.36
C ARG A 9 -27.36 -21.34 -17.39
N ALA A 10 -28.68 -21.45 -17.47
CA ALA A 10 -29.49 -20.68 -18.40
C ALA A 10 -29.61 -19.19 -18.03
N ILE A 11 -29.53 -18.85 -16.76
CA ILE A 11 -29.64 -17.46 -16.28
C ILE A 11 -28.35 -16.68 -16.53
N VAL A 12 -27.18 -17.33 -16.47
CA VAL A 12 -25.89 -16.67 -16.74
C VAL A 12 -25.69 -16.36 -18.23
N THR A 13 -26.27 -17.16 -19.12
CA THR A 13 -26.14 -16.94 -20.58
C THR A 13 -27.06 -15.83 -21.08
N ALA A 14 -28.13 -15.48 -20.36
CA ALA A 14 -29.09 -14.47 -20.82
C ALA A 14 -28.63 -13.02 -20.49
N CYS A 15 -27.68 -12.81 -19.57
CA CYS A 15 -27.19 -11.47 -19.25
C CYS A 15 -26.06 -10.95 -20.16
N ILE A 16 -25.48 -11.79 -21.00
CA ILE A 16 -24.36 -11.39 -21.89
C ILE A 16 -24.84 -10.90 -23.26
N LEU A 17 -26.12 -11.07 -23.63
CA LEU A 17 -26.67 -10.77 -24.97
C LEU A 17 -27.37 -9.41 -25.08
N ALA A 18 -27.33 -8.54 -24.09
CA ALA A 18 -28.06 -7.26 -24.09
C ALA A 18 -27.18 -6.01 -24.32
N MET A 19 -25.92 -6.15 -24.73
CA MET A 19 -25.06 -5.00 -25.10
C MET A 19 -24.42 -5.23 -26.48
N GLY A 20 -25.22 -5.13 -27.53
CA GLY A 20 -24.68 -5.21 -28.86
C GLY A 20 -25.69 -4.85 -29.91
N SER A 21 -25.98 -3.56 -30.09
CA SER A 21 -26.44 -3.01 -31.37
C SER A 21 -26.58 -1.49 -31.29
N LEU A 22 -25.55 -0.79 -31.72
CA LEU A 22 -25.65 0.50 -32.42
C LEU A 22 -24.33 0.73 -33.18
N SER A 23 -24.32 0.36 -34.44
CA SER A 23 -23.32 0.85 -35.38
C SER A 23 -23.90 0.82 -36.77
N GLY A 24 -24.40 1.93 -37.18
CA GLY A 24 -24.58 2.27 -38.55
C GLY A 24 -23.99 3.65 -38.77
N PHE A 25 -22.82 3.72 -39.39
CA PHE A 25 -22.44 4.91 -40.14
C PHE A 25 -21.56 4.56 -41.31
N ALA A 26 -21.99 5.13 -42.43
CA ALA A 26 -21.57 4.89 -43.80
C ALA A 26 -20.11 5.30 -44.06
N ALA A 27 -19.52 4.61 -45.02
CA ALA A 27 -18.26 4.92 -45.64
C ALA A 27 -18.28 6.27 -46.37
N ALA A 28 -17.32 7.12 -46.08
CA ALA A 28 -16.82 8.13 -46.99
C ALA A 28 -15.30 7.94 -47.07
N GLN A 29 -14.83 7.38 -48.17
CA GLN A 29 -13.42 7.42 -48.53
C GLN A 29 -13.07 8.86 -48.91
N SER A 30 -12.11 9.41 -48.18
CA SER A 30 -11.32 10.56 -48.63
C SER A 30 -9.87 10.28 -48.33
N THR A 31 -9.13 10.17 -49.41
CA THR A 31 -7.68 10.12 -49.47
C THR A 31 -7.05 11.38 -48.83
N ASN A 32 -6.31 11.20 -47.73
CA ASN A 32 -5.19 12.04 -47.38
C ASN A 32 -4.25 11.25 -46.44
N ASP A 33 -3.32 10.54 -47.06
CA ASP A 33 -2.08 10.14 -46.43
C ASP A 33 -1.24 11.40 -46.18
N MET A 34 -1.08 11.74 -44.94
CA MET A 34 0.01 12.49 -44.27
C MET A 34 -0.54 13.14 -42.98
N ASN A 35 -0.59 12.42 -41.91
CA ASN A 35 -0.35 12.89 -40.54
C ASN A 35 -0.77 11.84 -39.47
N ARG A 36 -0.26 10.60 -39.59
CA ARG A 36 -0.62 9.53 -38.64
C ARG A 36 0.43 9.31 -37.55
N SER A 37 1.48 10.14 -37.49
CA SER A 37 2.57 9.97 -36.51
C SER A 37 2.41 10.79 -35.23
N SER A 38 1.60 11.86 -35.23
CA SER A 38 1.53 12.77 -34.08
C SER A 38 0.47 12.36 -33.04
N GLY A 39 -0.59 11.64 -33.43
CA GLY A 39 -1.67 11.25 -32.51
C GLY A 39 -1.29 10.14 -31.53
N THR A 40 -0.48 9.17 -31.97
CA THR A 40 -0.10 8.03 -31.14
C THR A 40 0.96 8.40 -30.08
N GLN A 41 1.83 9.36 -30.38
CA GLN A 41 2.81 9.84 -29.40
C GLN A 41 2.20 10.73 -28.32
N ALA A 42 1.22 11.56 -28.65
CA ALA A 42 0.53 12.39 -27.66
C ALA A 42 -0.26 11.56 -26.66
N THR A 43 -0.92 10.48 -27.11
CA THR A 43 -1.70 9.60 -26.22
C THR A 43 -0.80 8.74 -25.33
N SER A 44 0.36 8.29 -25.83
CA SER A 44 1.33 7.52 -25.02
C SER A 44 2.02 8.39 -23.97
N ASN A 45 2.34 9.65 -24.28
CA ASN A 45 2.95 10.57 -23.33
C ASN A 45 1.97 10.99 -22.22
N ALA A 46 0.70 11.21 -22.54
CA ALA A 46 -0.33 11.52 -21.54
C ALA A 46 -0.59 10.34 -20.59
N GLY A 47 -0.55 9.10 -21.08
CA GLY A 47 -0.65 7.88 -20.26
C GLY A 47 0.54 7.76 -19.31
N SER A 48 1.75 7.94 -19.80
CA SER A 48 2.98 7.83 -19.00
C SER A 48 3.04 8.87 -17.88
N SER A 49 2.67 10.12 -18.16
CA SER A 49 2.65 11.18 -17.13
C SER A 49 1.58 10.96 -16.06
N LYS A 50 0.46 10.36 -16.42
CA LYS A 50 -0.60 9.98 -15.47
C LYS A 50 -0.13 8.86 -14.55
N ASP A 51 0.51 7.82 -15.11
CA ASP A 51 1.03 6.69 -14.36
C ASP A 51 2.17 7.12 -13.41
N GLU A 52 3.05 8.01 -13.85
CA GLU A 52 4.09 8.60 -13.01
C GLU A 52 3.50 9.40 -11.84
N SER A 53 2.52 10.25 -12.11
CA SER A 53 1.82 11.01 -11.07
C SER A 53 1.06 10.09 -10.09
N ALA A 54 0.53 8.97 -10.56
CA ALA A 54 -0.09 7.96 -9.70
C ALA A 54 0.95 7.27 -8.81
N ALA A 55 2.07 6.85 -9.39
CA ALA A 55 3.17 6.25 -8.66
C ALA A 55 3.69 7.13 -7.52
N MET A 56 3.92 8.40 -7.82
CA MET A 56 4.36 9.39 -6.82
C MET A 56 3.34 9.55 -5.68
N ARG A 57 2.04 9.63 -6.01
CA ARG A 57 0.99 9.68 -4.98
C ARG A 57 1.00 8.42 -4.11
N HIS A 58 1.06 7.22 -4.70
CA HIS A 58 1.08 5.98 -3.94
C HIS A 58 2.28 5.90 -2.99
N VAL A 59 3.46 6.37 -3.40
CA VAL A 59 4.65 6.43 -2.53
C VAL A 59 4.45 7.43 -1.39
N ASN A 60 3.96 8.64 -1.69
CA ASN A 60 3.75 9.67 -0.68
C ASN A 60 2.63 9.28 0.31
N ASP A 61 1.53 8.74 -0.19
CA ASP A 61 0.41 8.31 0.65
C ASP A 61 0.81 7.10 1.51
N ALA A 62 1.72 6.24 1.04
CA ALA A 62 2.26 5.13 1.81
C ALA A 62 3.02 5.60 3.06
N VAL A 63 3.68 6.76 3.03
CA VAL A 63 4.33 7.35 4.21
C VAL A 63 3.31 7.59 5.34
N ALA A 64 2.14 8.13 5.00
CA ALA A 64 1.08 8.35 5.99
C ALA A 64 0.55 7.04 6.58
N VAL A 65 0.52 5.96 5.78
CA VAL A 65 0.17 4.63 6.28
C VAL A 65 1.24 4.09 7.22
N VAL A 66 2.52 4.29 6.93
CA VAL A 66 3.63 3.90 7.80
C VAL A 66 3.52 4.57 9.16
N HIS A 67 3.20 5.86 9.24
CA HIS A 67 2.96 6.54 10.51
C HIS A 67 1.76 5.99 11.29
N ARG A 68 0.72 5.50 10.59
CA ARG A 68 -0.38 4.79 11.26
C ARG A 68 0.05 3.43 11.81
N LEU A 69 0.89 2.70 11.08
CA LEU A 69 1.46 1.44 11.56
C LEU A 69 2.34 1.66 12.80
N GLU A 70 3.07 2.79 12.85
CA GLU A 70 3.90 3.17 14.00
C GLU A 70 3.06 3.34 15.29
N SER A 71 1.84 3.85 15.16
CA SER A 71 0.93 4.03 16.30
C SER A 71 0.31 2.73 16.83
N GLU A 72 0.44 1.62 16.10
CA GLU A 72 -0.08 0.32 16.51
C GLU A 72 0.86 -0.38 17.50
N PRO A 73 0.35 -0.79 18.69
CA PRO A 73 1.18 -1.49 19.67
C PRO A 73 1.82 -2.75 19.09
N ARG A 74 3.11 -2.94 19.32
CA ARG A 74 3.89 -4.12 18.85
C ARG A 74 4.09 -4.24 17.33
N MET A 75 3.59 -3.30 16.53
CA MET A 75 3.78 -3.32 15.08
C MET A 75 5.26 -3.15 14.71
N SER A 76 6.00 -2.33 15.47
CA SER A 76 7.45 -2.17 15.29
C SER A 76 8.20 -3.50 15.36
N ASN A 77 7.86 -4.36 16.33
CA ASN A 77 8.47 -5.69 16.47
C ASN A 77 8.16 -6.59 15.28
N LEU A 78 6.92 -6.52 14.77
CA LEU A 78 6.52 -7.27 13.59
C LEU A 78 7.28 -6.80 12.35
N LEU A 79 7.35 -5.48 12.11
CA LEU A 79 8.07 -4.91 10.98
C LEU A 79 9.59 -5.13 11.08
N GLN A 80 10.14 -5.15 12.30
CA GLN A 80 11.56 -5.47 12.51
C GLN A 80 11.89 -6.88 12.02
N GLN A 81 11.02 -7.85 12.26
CA GLN A 81 11.21 -9.26 11.88
C GLN A 81 10.76 -9.55 10.45
N SER A 82 9.94 -8.69 9.86
CA SER A 82 9.38 -8.90 8.53
C SER A 82 10.45 -8.85 7.43
N LYS A 83 10.15 -9.52 6.32
CA LYS A 83 10.97 -9.55 5.10
C LYS A 83 10.48 -8.57 4.04
N GLY A 84 9.27 -8.03 4.19
CA GLY A 84 8.71 -7.06 3.26
C GLY A 84 7.37 -6.54 3.73
N VAL A 85 6.89 -5.51 3.04
CA VAL A 85 5.56 -4.92 3.27
C VAL A 85 4.97 -4.44 1.95
N LEU A 86 3.71 -4.80 1.70
CA LEU A 86 2.89 -4.16 0.66
C LEU A 86 1.95 -3.17 1.36
N ILE A 87 2.06 -1.91 0.98
CA ILE A 87 1.23 -0.82 1.51
C ILE A 87 0.28 -0.36 0.42
N VAL A 88 -1.01 -0.39 0.70
CA VAL A 88 -2.09 0.07 -0.18
C VAL A 88 -2.78 1.23 0.53
N PRO A 89 -2.47 2.48 0.17
CA PRO A 89 -2.98 3.66 0.86
C PRO A 89 -4.50 3.79 0.79
N THR A 90 -5.07 3.38 -0.34
CA THR A 90 -6.50 3.41 -0.56
C THR A 90 -6.96 2.07 -1.13
N TYR A 91 -7.59 1.28 -0.29
CA TYR A 91 -8.31 0.07 -0.68
C TYR A 91 -9.79 0.31 -0.51
N ALA A 92 -10.57 0.02 -1.53
CA ALA A 92 -12.00 0.19 -1.51
C ALA A 92 -12.71 -1.13 -1.80
N ARG A 93 -13.87 -1.32 -1.18
CA ARG A 93 -14.74 -2.47 -1.36
C ARG A 93 -16.19 -2.01 -1.41
N ALA A 94 -16.93 -2.49 -2.38
CA ALA A 94 -18.37 -2.27 -2.46
C ALA A 94 -19.07 -3.57 -2.85
N ALA A 95 -20.20 -3.86 -2.24
CA ALA A 95 -20.99 -5.04 -2.51
C ALA A 95 -22.50 -4.73 -2.45
N LEU A 96 -23.26 -5.34 -3.37
CA LEU A 96 -24.71 -5.38 -3.42
C LEU A 96 -25.12 -6.75 -3.99
N GLY A 97 -25.00 -7.80 -3.15
CA GLY A 97 -25.15 -9.19 -3.59
C GLY A 97 -23.92 -9.75 -4.33
N VAL A 98 -23.39 -9.02 -5.29
CA VAL A 98 -22.05 -9.21 -5.87
C VAL A 98 -21.22 -7.99 -5.52
N GLY A 99 -19.98 -8.21 -5.10
CA GLY A 99 -19.07 -7.15 -4.68
C GLY A 99 -17.77 -7.16 -5.45
N GLY A 100 -17.17 -5.98 -5.54
CA GLY A 100 -15.81 -5.79 -6.00
C GLY A 100 -14.98 -5.09 -4.95
N SER A 101 -13.68 -5.33 -4.97
CA SER A 101 -12.72 -4.65 -4.13
C SER A 101 -11.43 -4.41 -4.90
N GLY A 102 -10.72 -3.34 -4.55
CA GLY A 102 -9.45 -3.05 -5.20
C GLY A 102 -8.71 -1.88 -4.60
N GLY A 103 -7.43 -1.83 -4.89
CA GLY A 103 -6.53 -0.75 -4.53
C GLY A 103 -5.19 -0.91 -5.24
N ALA A 104 -4.43 0.17 -5.29
CA ALA A 104 -3.07 0.17 -5.76
C ALA A 104 -2.12 0.57 -4.64
N GLY A 105 -0.92 0.04 -4.67
CA GLY A 105 0.06 0.29 -3.62
C GLY A 105 1.48 -0.11 -3.99
N VAL A 106 2.34 -0.05 -2.99
CA VAL A 106 3.78 -0.22 -3.12
C VAL A 106 4.28 -1.37 -2.26
N LEU A 107 5.07 -2.24 -2.86
CA LEU A 107 5.81 -3.30 -2.18
C LEU A 107 7.24 -2.85 -1.94
N LEU A 108 7.69 -2.92 -0.70
CA LEU A 108 9.10 -2.81 -0.34
C LEU A 108 9.51 -4.10 0.37
N ALA A 109 10.70 -4.61 0.01
CA ALA A 109 11.28 -5.76 0.68
C ALA A 109 12.54 -5.36 1.46
N LYS A 110 12.79 -6.03 2.55
CA LYS A 110 14.01 -5.85 3.33
C LYS A 110 15.13 -6.68 2.70
N ARG A 111 16.25 -6.03 2.43
CA ARG A 111 17.45 -6.65 1.89
C ARG A 111 18.25 -7.33 3.02
N ASP A 112 19.19 -8.18 2.66
CA ASP A 112 20.05 -8.90 3.62
C ASP A 112 20.84 -7.95 4.55
N ASN A 113 21.16 -6.75 4.08
CA ASN A 113 21.80 -5.71 4.88
C ASN A 113 20.85 -4.93 5.81
N GLY A 114 19.58 -5.34 5.88
CA GLY A 114 18.56 -4.71 6.71
C GLY A 114 17.91 -3.45 6.12
N THR A 115 18.36 -2.96 4.95
CA THR A 115 17.77 -1.78 4.31
C THR A 115 16.52 -2.14 3.50
N TRP A 116 15.58 -1.20 3.39
CA TRP A 116 14.41 -1.37 2.55
C TRP A 116 14.75 -1.14 1.07
N SER A 117 14.12 -1.92 0.20
CA SER A 117 14.22 -1.75 -1.26
C SER A 117 13.50 -0.49 -1.71
N ASP A 118 13.75 -0.09 -2.95
CA ASP A 118 12.86 0.84 -3.65
C ASP A 118 11.50 0.17 -3.94
N PRO A 119 10.41 0.94 -4.16
CA PRO A 119 9.06 0.39 -4.28
C PRO A 119 8.79 -0.26 -5.63
N ALA A 120 8.18 -1.43 -5.63
CA ALA A 120 7.54 -2.05 -6.78
C ALA A 120 6.02 -1.85 -6.68
N PHE A 121 5.36 -1.49 -7.78
CA PHE A 121 3.94 -1.15 -7.75
C PHE A 121 3.06 -2.36 -8.02
N TYR A 122 1.97 -2.46 -7.26
CA TYR A 122 1.02 -3.58 -7.35
C TYR A 122 -0.41 -3.08 -7.27
N ASN A 123 -1.28 -3.73 -8.02
CA ASN A 123 -2.72 -3.64 -7.84
C ASN A 123 -3.18 -4.86 -7.05
N ILE A 124 -4.09 -4.65 -6.13
CA ILE A 124 -4.77 -5.74 -5.43
C ILE A 124 -6.26 -5.63 -5.65
N GLY A 125 -6.94 -6.76 -5.74
CA GLY A 125 -8.38 -6.77 -5.98
C GLY A 125 -9.01 -8.10 -5.65
N GLY A 126 -10.33 -8.14 -5.84
CA GLY A 126 -11.10 -9.35 -5.69
C GLY A 126 -12.56 -9.14 -6.03
N ILE A 127 -13.23 -10.25 -6.35
CA ILE A 127 -14.67 -10.31 -6.53
C ILE A 127 -15.22 -11.14 -5.36
N SER A 128 -16.27 -10.66 -4.73
CA SER A 128 -16.99 -11.38 -3.68
C SER A 128 -18.45 -11.58 -4.07
N ILE A 129 -18.99 -12.75 -3.75
CA ILE A 129 -20.40 -13.07 -3.94
C ILE A 129 -20.97 -13.38 -2.54
N GLY A 130 -22.04 -12.71 -2.15
CA GLY A 130 -22.66 -12.92 -0.85
C GLY A 130 -23.74 -11.88 -0.52
N ALA A 131 -24.47 -12.11 0.55
CA ALA A 131 -25.54 -11.23 1.01
C ALA A 131 -25.05 -9.91 1.66
N GLN A 132 -23.87 -9.45 1.29
CA GLN A 132 -23.30 -8.22 1.84
C GLN A 132 -23.76 -7.01 1.04
N VAL A 133 -24.17 -5.97 1.76
CA VAL A 133 -24.53 -4.66 1.22
C VAL A 133 -23.72 -3.61 1.95
N GLY A 134 -22.99 -2.78 1.19
CA GLY A 134 -22.20 -1.71 1.78
C GLY A 134 -21.00 -1.32 0.93
N ALA A 135 -20.41 -0.19 1.32
CA ALA A 135 -19.15 0.29 0.79
C ALA A 135 -18.23 0.64 1.95
N GLU A 136 -17.00 0.19 1.88
CA GLU A 136 -15.96 0.45 2.88
C GLU A 136 -14.66 0.78 2.18
N GLY A 137 -13.82 1.60 2.83
CA GLY A 137 -12.52 1.94 2.28
C GLY A 137 -11.55 2.36 3.37
N GLY A 138 -10.27 2.29 3.05
CA GLY A 138 -9.21 2.69 3.95
C GLY A 138 -7.86 2.10 3.56
N PRO A 139 -6.80 2.45 4.30
CA PRO A 139 -5.48 1.90 4.07
C PRO A 139 -5.38 0.46 4.54
N VAL A 140 -4.56 -0.30 3.82
CA VAL A 140 -4.24 -1.71 4.08
C VAL A 140 -2.72 -1.89 4.03
N ALA A 141 -2.19 -2.71 4.91
CA ALA A 141 -0.82 -3.19 4.82
C ALA A 141 -0.77 -4.72 4.96
N LEU A 142 -0.01 -5.36 4.08
CA LEU A 142 0.33 -6.77 4.15
C LEU A 142 1.79 -6.89 4.56
N ILE A 143 2.03 -7.31 5.79
CA ILE A 143 3.36 -7.52 6.34
C ILE A 143 3.81 -8.95 5.97
N LEU A 144 4.87 -9.06 5.21
CA LEU A 144 5.42 -10.32 4.69
C LEU A 144 6.50 -10.81 5.65
N ASN A 145 6.23 -11.93 6.34
CA ASN A 145 7.07 -12.35 7.46
C ASN A 145 8.22 -13.29 7.06
N ASN A 146 8.20 -13.81 5.85
CA ASN A 146 9.22 -14.73 5.37
C ASN A 146 9.52 -14.56 3.87
N ASP A 147 10.60 -15.21 3.44
CA ASP A 147 11.07 -15.15 2.06
C ASP A 147 10.10 -15.80 1.07
N LYS A 148 9.31 -16.81 1.49
CA LYS A 148 8.27 -17.41 0.66
C LYS A 148 7.22 -16.37 0.27
N ALA A 149 6.79 -15.55 1.22
CA ALA A 149 5.84 -14.48 0.96
C ALA A 149 6.42 -13.43 -0.02
N VAL A 150 7.63 -12.92 0.24
CA VAL A 150 8.29 -11.96 -0.65
C VAL A 150 8.53 -12.54 -2.05
N ASN A 151 9.02 -13.79 -2.14
CA ASN A 151 9.29 -14.45 -3.41
C ASN A 151 8.02 -14.63 -4.26
N SER A 152 6.86 -14.83 -3.64
CA SER A 152 5.59 -14.92 -4.37
C SER A 152 5.29 -13.64 -5.15
N PHE A 153 5.58 -12.47 -4.58
CA PHE A 153 5.45 -11.19 -5.28
C PHE A 153 6.50 -11.02 -6.38
N MET A 154 7.72 -11.46 -6.16
CA MET A 154 8.80 -11.29 -7.14
C MET A 154 8.71 -12.22 -8.35
N GLN A 155 8.09 -13.39 -8.20
CA GLN A 155 8.09 -14.43 -9.23
C GLN A 155 6.80 -14.47 -10.04
N LYS A 156 5.69 -13.94 -9.51
CA LYS A 156 4.37 -14.05 -10.11
C LYS A 156 3.83 -12.65 -10.44
N ASN A 157 3.46 -12.45 -11.69
CA ASN A 157 2.86 -11.19 -12.13
C ASN A 157 1.38 -11.07 -11.75
N ASN A 158 0.72 -12.20 -11.53
CA ASN A 158 -0.67 -12.28 -11.09
C ASN A 158 -0.84 -13.53 -10.24
N PHE A 159 -1.37 -13.39 -9.02
CA PHE A 159 -1.56 -14.51 -8.10
C PHE A 159 -2.51 -14.15 -6.96
N SER A 160 -3.03 -15.18 -6.27
CA SER A 160 -3.68 -15.04 -4.97
C SER A 160 -2.73 -15.49 -3.85
N LEU A 161 -2.82 -14.86 -2.67
CA LEU A 161 -1.95 -15.18 -1.55
C LEU A 161 -2.17 -16.63 -1.06
N SER A 162 -3.42 -17.02 -0.87
CA SER A 162 -3.73 -18.34 -0.30
C SER A 162 -3.82 -19.42 -1.35
N ALA A 163 -4.54 -19.19 -2.47
CA ALA A 163 -4.80 -20.24 -3.45
C ALA A 163 -3.57 -20.58 -4.31
N ASP A 164 -2.87 -19.56 -4.83
CA ASP A 164 -1.78 -19.78 -5.78
C ASP A 164 -0.41 -19.81 -5.12
N ALA A 165 -0.23 -19.04 -4.04
CA ALA A 165 1.03 -18.98 -3.30
C ALA A 165 1.04 -19.88 -2.06
N GLY A 166 -0.12 -20.38 -1.63
CA GLY A 166 -0.24 -21.22 -0.45
C GLY A 166 0.28 -20.54 0.82
N LEU A 167 0.00 -19.23 0.96
CA LEU A 167 0.43 -18.44 2.09
C LEU A 167 -0.66 -18.39 3.17
N THR A 168 -0.24 -18.50 4.41
CA THR A 168 -1.13 -18.28 5.56
C THR A 168 -1.26 -16.80 5.84
N VAL A 169 -2.47 -16.27 5.65
CA VAL A 169 -2.79 -14.85 5.91
C VAL A 169 -3.53 -14.73 7.24
N VAL A 170 -3.02 -13.90 8.15
CA VAL A 170 -3.60 -13.67 9.49
C VAL A 170 -3.90 -12.20 9.68
N ASN A 171 -5.01 -11.91 10.36
CA ASN A 171 -5.39 -10.54 10.69
C ASN A 171 -4.57 -9.99 11.86
N TRP A 172 -4.07 -8.75 11.74
CA TRP A 172 -3.32 -8.06 12.78
C TRP A 172 -4.07 -8.01 14.13
N THR A 173 -5.37 -7.76 14.13
CA THR A 173 -6.17 -7.70 15.36
C THR A 173 -6.07 -9.00 16.16
N LYS A 174 -6.12 -10.16 15.48
CA LYS A 174 -5.97 -11.47 16.14
C LYS A 174 -4.56 -11.70 16.67
N VAL A 175 -3.54 -11.27 15.93
CA VAL A 175 -2.13 -11.35 16.35
C VAL A 175 -1.90 -10.44 17.55
N ALA A 176 -2.40 -9.21 17.50
CA ALA A 176 -2.28 -8.22 18.57
C ALA A 176 -2.98 -8.65 19.88
N GLN A 177 -4.08 -9.38 19.76
CA GLN A 177 -4.83 -9.96 20.90
C GLN A 177 -4.22 -11.28 21.42
N GLY A 178 -3.21 -11.83 20.73
CA GLY A 178 -2.64 -13.13 21.07
C GLY A 178 -3.56 -14.33 20.74
N SER A 179 -4.64 -14.11 19.99
CA SER A 179 -5.59 -15.16 19.59
C SER A 179 -5.19 -15.91 18.32
N ALA A 180 -4.13 -15.49 17.64
CA ALA A 180 -3.54 -16.18 16.51
C ALA A 180 -2.02 -15.99 16.49
N GLY A 181 -1.30 -16.99 15.98
CA GLY A 181 0.12 -16.90 15.68
C GLY A 181 0.40 -16.00 14.46
N ILE A 182 1.68 -15.70 14.25
CA ILE A 182 2.15 -14.97 13.08
C ILE A 182 2.13 -15.94 11.88
N GLY A 183 1.34 -15.60 10.84
CA GLY A 183 1.32 -16.34 9.57
C GLY A 183 2.45 -15.90 8.62
N ASP A 184 2.43 -16.42 7.39
CA ASP A 184 3.33 -15.95 6.32
C ASP A 184 3.10 -14.47 6.01
N VAL A 185 1.85 -14.03 6.11
CA VAL A 185 1.42 -12.64 5.88
C VAL A 185 0.51 -12.21 7.03
N VAL A 186 0.82 -11.06 7.62
CA VAL A 186 -0.09 -10.38 8.56
C VAL A 186 -0.74 -9.21 7.85
N ALA A 187 -2.07 -9.22 7.81
CA ALA A 187 -2.86 -8.16 7.19
C ALA A 187 -3.35 -7.17 8.25
N TRP A 188 -2.99 -5.90 8.08
CA TRP A 188 -3.46 -4.77 8.87
C TRP A 188 -4.39 -3.87 8.05
N ALA A 189 -5.38 -3.28 8.70
CA ALA A 189 -6.26 -2.28 8.12
C ALA A 189 -6.46 -1.09 9.04
N GLY A 190 -6.39 0.08 8.47
CA GLY A 190 -6.59 1.33 9.19
C GLY A 190 -8.06 1.68 9.48
N THR A 191 -9.02 0.88 9.02
CA THR A 191 -10.46 1.08 9.25
C THR A 191 -11.09 -0.18 9.85
N LYS A 192 -11.80 -0.05 10.96
CA LYS A 192 -12.33 -1.21 11.74
C LYS A 192 -13.31 -2.11 10.98
N GLY A 193 -14.06 -1.58 10.01
CA GLY A 193 -15.03 -2.35 9.21
C GLY A 193 -14.43 -3.19 8.11
N LEU A 194 -13.28 -2.76 7.55
CA LEU A 194 -12.67 -3.35 6.36
C LEU A 194 -12.25 -4.81 6.56
N PHE A 195 -12.08 -5.26 7.80
CA PHE A 195 -11.54 -6.58 8.15
C PHE A 195 -12.35 -7.40 9.16
N GLY A 196 -13.65 -7.23 9.19
CA GLY A 196 -14.52 -8.12 9.98
C GLY A 196 -14.25 -9.62 9.68
N ASN A 197 -13.74 -9.92 8.48
CA ASN A 197 -13.29 -11.25 8.06
C ASN A 197 -12.06 -11.15 7.16
N VAL A 198 -10.89 -11.56 7.63
CA VAL A 198 -9.64 -11.66 6.85
C VAL A 198 -9.80 -12.59 5.64
N ALA A 199 -10.63 -13.61 5.76
CA ALA A 199 -10.96 -14.50 4.65
C ALA A 199 -11.78 -13.80 3.55
N SER A 200 -12.40 -12.65 3.85
CA SER A 200 -13.16 -11.85 2.87
C SER A 200 -12.37 -10.67 2.29
N ILE A 201 -11.13 -10.43 2.73
CA ILE A 201 -10.21 -9.75 1.85
C ILE A 201 -9.88 -10.77 0.77
N GLY A 202 -10.63 -10.74 -0.29
CA GLY A 202 -10.25 -11.45 -1.49
C GLY A 202 -8.96 -10.82 -2.03
N VAL A 203 -7.84 -11.03 -1.33
CA VAL A 203 -6.50 -10.83 -1.89
C VAL A 203 -6.28 -11.99 -2.86
N SER A 204 -7.30 -12.16 -3.70
CA SER A 204 -7.39 -13.21 -4.70
C SER A 204 -6.77 -12.79 -6.02
N ASP A 205 -6.45 -11.50 -6.16
CA ASP A 205 -5.90 -10.97 -7.40
C ASP A 205 -4.85 -9.89 -7.06
N ILE A 206 -3.60 -10.31 -6.97
CA ILE A 206 -2.44 -9.45 -6.80
C ILE A 206 -1.75 -9.38 -8.14
N ARG A 207 -1.61 -8.17 -8.69
CA ARG A 207 -0.99 -7.93 -10.00
C ARG A 207 0.12 -6.93 -9.92
N PHE A 208 1.28 -7.30 -10.47
CA PHE A 208 2.36 -6.35 -10.68
C PHE A 208 1.93 -5.28 -11.69
N ASN A 209 2.05 -4.01 -11.29
CA ASN A 209 1.69 -2.87 -12.13
C ASN A 209 2.90 -2.40 -12.94
N GLN A 210 3.09 -3.04 -14.11
CA GLN A 210 4.22 -2.76 -15.00
C GLN A 210 4.20 -1.32 -15.51
N ASN A 211 3.02 -0.75 -15.81
CA ASN A 211 2.92 0.60 -16.38
C ASN A 211 3.36 1.66 -15.37
N GLU A 212 2.85 1.57 -14.17
CA GLU A 212 3.19 2.48 -13.07
C GLU A 212 4.67 2.34 -12.66
N THR A 213 5.17 1.09 -12.57
CA THR A 213 6.59 0.83 -12.30
C THR A 213 7.49 1.41 -13.39
N LYS A 214 7.13 1.20 -14.66
CA LYS A 214 7.86 1.77 -15.80
C LYS A 214 7.85 3.29 -15.78
N ALA A 215 6.71 3.91 -15.49
CA ALA A 215 6.59 5.36 -15.43
C ALA A 215 7.44 5.94 -14.29
N TYR A 216 7.44 5.30 -13.12
CA TYR A 216 8.20 5.74 -11.95
C TYR A 216 9.71 5.64 -12.13
N TYR A 217 10.20 4.59 -12.79
CA TYR A 217 11.66 4.38 -13.02
C TYR A 217 12.13 4.85 -14.40
N HIS A 218 11.21 5.35 -15.25
CA HIS A 218 11.47 5.74 -16.64
C HIS A 218 12.09 4.62 -17.51
N GLN A 219 11.90 3.36 -17.08
CA GLN A 219 12.39 2.16 -17.77
C GLN A 219 11.56 0.93 -17.40
N THR A 220 11.52 -0.04 -18.30
CA THR A 220 10.85 -1.31 -18.05
C THR A 220 11.71 -2.18 -17.14
N VAL A 221 11.20 -2.50 -15.94
CA VAL A 221 11.87 -3.33 -14.94
C VAL A 221 10.89 -4.32 -14.35
N ALA A 222 11.38 -5.48 -13.96
CA ALA A 222 10.59 -6.48 -13.23
C ALA A 222 10.60 -6.18 -11.72
N ALA A 223 9.59 -6.66 -11.00
CA ALA A 223 9.52 -6.52 -9.55
C ALA A 223 10.78 -7.02 -8.83
N ASN A 224 11.31 -8.17 -9.27
CA ASN A 224 12.55 -8.74 -8.75
C ASN A 224 13.76 -7.80 -8.92
N ASP A 225 13.86 -7.09 -10.03
CA ASP A 225 14.96 -6.17 -10.30
C ASP A 225 14.87 -4.93 -9.40
N VAL A 226 13.66 -4.43 -9.16
CA VAL A 226 13.42 -3.33 -8.21
C VAL A 226 13.84 -3.74 -6.80
N VAL A 227 13.31 -4.85 -6.30
CA VAL A 227 13.58 -5.34 -4.94
C VAL A 227 15.07 -5.62 -4.72
N ARG A 228 15.77 -6.16 -5.72
CA ARG A 228 17.22 -6.40 -5.66
C ARG A 228 18.07 -5.13 -5.82
N GLY A 229 17.45 -3.97 -6.09
CA GLY A 229 18.14 -2.68 -6.15
C GLY A 229 18.88 -2.42 -7.46
N LYS A 230 18.44 -3.03 -8.56
CA LYS A 230 18.96 -2.71 -9.89
C LYS A 230 18.55 -1.32 -10.38
N VAL A 231 17.45 -0.80 -9.82
CA VAL A 231 16.95 0.56 -10.05
C VAL A 231 16.77 1.28 -8.72
N LYS A 232 16.88 2.60 -8.74
CA LYS A 232 16.71 3.46 -7.58
C LYS A 232 15.96 4.72 -7.98
N ASN A 233 15.14 5.22 -7.05
CA ASN A 233 14.49 6.52 -7.20
C ASN A 233 14.46 7.22 -5.83
N ARG A 234 15.04 8.42 -5.76
CA ARG A 234 15.12 9.22 -4.53
C ARG A 234 13.76 9.62 -3.96
N GLN A 235 12.73 9.65 -4.78
CA GLN A 235 11.36 9.94 -4.33
C GLN A 235 10.85 8.91 -3.31
N ALA A 236 11.45 7.72 -3.24
CA ALA A 236 11.14 6.71 -2.25
C ALA A 236 11.92 6.87 -0.91
N ASP A 237 12.86 7.79 -0.80
CA ASP A 237 13.75 7.87 0.36
C ASP A 237 12.95 8.13 1.65
N MET A 238 11.98 9.05 1.65
CA MET A 238 11.12 9.32 2.79
C MET A 238 10.35 8.07 3.26
N LEU A 239 9.83 7.26 2.32
CA LEU A 239 9.12 6.03 2.66
C LEU A 239 10.06 4.97 3.24
N LYS A 240 11.25 4.83 2.68
CA LYS A 240 12.28 3.89 3.19
C LYS A 240 12.76 4.30 4.58
N GLU A 241 12.95 5.59 4.81
CA GLU A 241 13.35 6.15 6.11
C GLU A 241 12.26 5.95 7.17
N ALA A 242 10.99 6.23 6.84
CA ALA A 242 9.87 5.99 7.73
C ALA A 242 9.75 4.51 8.14
N LEU A 243 9.88 3.59 7.18
CA LEU A 243 9.89 2.14 7.47
C LEU A 243 11.12 1.71 8.29
N ALA A 244 12.28 2.31 8.05
CA ALA A 244 13.49 2.03 8.81
C ALA A 244 13.35 2.51 10.26
N ALA A 245 12.80 3.70 10.49
CA ALA A 245 12.55 4.27 11.81
C ALA A 245 11.65 3.38 12.67
N ILE A 246 10.52 2.91 12.12
CA ILE A 246 9.64 1.95 12.81
C ILE A 246 10.39 0.64 13.11
N SER A 247 11.13 0.13 12.15
CA SER A 247 11.84 -1.16 12.31
C SER A 247 12.97 -1.10 13.34
N THR A 248 13.50 0.09 13.64
CA THR A 248 14.54 0.29 14.67
C THR A 248 13.98 0.75 16.01
N GLY A 249 12.68 1.04 16.10
CA GLY A 249 12.05 1.56 17.32
C GLY A 249 12.44 3.01 17.63
N THR A 250 13.04 3.72 16.68
CA THR A 250 13.43 5.12 16.83
C THR A 250 12.27 5.99 16.34
N SER A 251 11.37 6.40 17.22
CA SER A 251 10.34 7.37 16.87
C SER A 251 11.00 8.72 16.58
N THR A 252 10.92 9.18 15.36
CA THR A 252 11.27 10.54 14.98
C THR A 252 10.18 11.49 15.48
N GLY A 253 10.27 11.87 16.74
CA GLY A 253 9.49 12.99 17.26
C GLY A 253 9.86 14.24 16.47
N SER A 254 8.89 14.79 15.76
CA SER A 254 8.98 16.08 15.08
C SER A 254 9.37 17.17 16.08
N THR A 255 10.64 17.49 16.15
CA THR A 255 11.14 18.68 16.86
C THR A 255 11.40 19.77 15.82
N GLY A 256 10.37 20.46 15.46
CA GLY A 256 10.42 21.66 14.65
C GLY A 256 9.85 22.84 15.40
N THR A 257 10.58 23.39 16.38
CA THR A 257 10.36 24.77 16.83
C THR A 257 11.71 25.33 17.25
N SER A 258 12.41 25.90 16.31
CA SER A 258 13.53 26.79 16.56
C SER A 258 12.95 28.16 16.92
N THR A 259 12.93 28.46 18.22
CA THR A 259 12.69 29.82 18.72
C THR A 259 13.98 30.61 18.57
N PRO A 260 13.98 31.82 17.98
CA PRO A 260 15.19 32.64 17.94
C PRO A 260 15.48 33.21 19.30
N ARG A 261 16.70 32.95 19.79
CA ARG A 261 17.27 33.51 21.01
C ARG A 261 17.55 34.99 20.80
N SER A 262 16.75 35.83 21.42
CA SER A 262 17.04 37.27 21.57
C SER A 262 18.16 37.46 22.57
N MET A 263 19.28 38.05 22.12
CA MET A 263 20.30 38.61 22.97
C MET A 263 19.85 39.98 23.45
N SER A 264 19.82 40.22 24.75
CA SER A 264 19.95 41.54 25.33
C SER A 264 20.75 41.42 26.61
N GLY A 265 21.84 42.20 26.66
CA GLY A 265 22.77 42.24 27.77
C GLY A 265 22.34 43.21 28.89
N GLY A 266 23.11 43.28 29.96
CA GLY A 266 23.07 44.40 30.90
C GLY A 266 23.24 43.97 32.36
N SER A 267 24.43 44.01 32.83
CA SER A 267 25.09 44.53 34.03
C SER A 267 24.32 44.69 35.36
N SER A 268 25.11 44.41 36.36
CA SER A 268 25.36 45.06 37.69
C SER A 268 24.70 44.40 38.90
N GLU A 269 25.60 43.87 39.70
CA GLU A 269 26.00 44.23 41.07
C GLU A 269 24.89 44.53 42.10
N SER A 270 24.82 43.77 43.20
CA SER A 270 25.33 44.15 44.53
C SER A 270 24.92 43.14 45.62
N LYS A 271 25.84 42.75 46.36
CA LYS A 271 26.12 42.46 47.73
C LYS A 271 25.03 42.74 48.78
N SER A 272 24.78 41.83 49.70
CA SER A 272 24.97 41.87 51.16
C SER A 272 24.25 40.71 51.84
N ASP A 273 24.99 39.93 52.51
CA ASP A 273 25.02 39.62 53.96
C ASP A 273 23.66 39.56 54.68
N ASN A 274 23.32 38.51 55.33
CA ASN A 274 23.54 38.24 56.73
C ASN A 274 22.64 37.14 57.31
N THR A 275 23.27 36.20 57.97
CA THR A 275 23.01 35.66 59.29
C THR A 275 21.60 35.16 59.67
N GLY A 276 21.58 33.90 60.12
CA GLY A 276 21.00 33.68 61.44
C GLY A 276 20.05 32.47 61.58
N MET A 277 20.58 31.45 62.16
CA MET A 277 20.04 30.68 63.27
C MET A 277 18.62 30.07 63.17
N SER A 278 18.59 28.79 63.18
CA SER A 278 18.47 27.92 64.38
C SER A 278 17.06 27.54 64.81
N ASN A 279 16.90 26.27 64.96
CA ASN A 279 16.16 25.54 66.03
C ASN A 279 14.83 24.87 65.66
N THR A 280 14.94 23.58 65.61
CA THR A 280 14.33 22.52 66.47
C THR A 280 12.84 22.36 66.64
N ASN A 281 12.50 21.06 66.53
CA ASN A 281 11.51 20.31 67.29
C ASN A 281 9.99 20.45 66.91
N LYS A 282 9.39 19.49 66.39
CA LYS A 282 8.77 18.34 67.06
C LYS A 282 8.30 17.38 66.02
#